data_ffe17cc31cea9318396e151985156f91
#
_entry.id   ffe17cc31cea9318396e151985156f91
#
_cell.length_a   1.000
_cell.length_b   1.000
_cell.length_c   1.000
_cell.angle_alpha   90.00
_cell.angle_beta   90.00
_cell.angle_gamma   90.00
#
_symmetry.space_group_name_H-M   'P 1'
#
loop_
_entity.id
_entity.type
_entity.pdbx_description
1 polymer ?
#
loop_
_entity_poly.entity_id
_entity_poly.type
_entity_poly.pdbx_seq_one_letter_code
_entity_poly.pdbx_strand_id
1 'polypeptide(L)'
;MYLDSPAWRVCMELYRDMFRNNPVRNDIAGSAESIALITDKLLYDVYDAYYDPSNMYLCIAGDFDLESAVEVCERCLLTRTGKNVVSIFEQEPPEVFTRRSEMKMPLGKTNFAMGFKQPALSGRAMTEEYIYRTLMSDTSVGAATDFYRNMRDKGLINETFESS
;
A
#
# COMPACT_ATOMS: atom_id res chain seq x y z
N MET A 1 -1.13 -7.53 17.65
CA MET A 1 -1.66 -6.17 17.51
C MET A 1 -2.40 -5.97 16.19
N TYR A 2 -1.80 -6.09 15.01
CA TYR A 2 -2.56 -5.99 13.74
C TYR A 2 -3.52 -7.16 13.51
N LEU A 3 -3.16 -8.35 13.91
CA LEU A 3 -4.00 -9.55 13.77
C LEU A 3 -5.30 -9.49 14.60
N ASP A 4 -5.36 -8.60 15.60
CA ASP A 4 -6.54 -8.39 16.43
C ASP A 4 -7.48 -7.32 15.86
N SER A 5 -7.05 -6.61 14.80
CA SER A 5 -7.87 -5.62 14.11
C SER A 5 -8.68 -6.28 13.00
N PRO A 6 -10.02 -6.35 13.13
CA PRO A 6 -10.88 -6.95 12.11
C PRO A 6 -10.81 -6.22 10.78
N ALA A 7 -10.76 -4.88 10.81
CA ALA A 7 -10.67 -4.07 9.59
C ALA A 7 -9.36 -4.32 8.83
N TRP A 8 -8.23 -4.38 9.56
CA TRP A 8 -6.95 -4.72 8.96
C TRP A 8 -6.97 -6.11 8.30
N ARG A 9 -7.51 -7.11 9.00
CA ARG A 9 -7.58 -8.49 8.47
C ARG A 9 -8.43 -8.57 7.21
N VAL A 10 -9.58 -7.89 7.19
CA VAL A 10 -10.46 -7.84 6.00
C VAL A 10 -9.74 -7.16 4.84
N CYS A 11 -9.04 -6.05 5.08
CA CYS A 11 -8.27 -5.35 4.06
C CYS A 11 -7.14 -6.22 3.49
N MET A 12 -6.35 -6.87 4.35
CA MET A 12 -5.26 -7.73 3.92
C MET A 12 -5.76 -8.98 3.18
N GLU A 13 -6.89 -9.55 3.59
CA GLU A 13 -7.51 -10.67 2.88
C GLU A 13 -8.02 -10.23 1.51
N LEU A 14 -8.62 -9.04 1.41
CA LEU A 14 -9.01 -8.47 0.12
C LEU A 14 -7.82 -8.35 -0.83
N TYR A 15 -6.67 -7.85 -0.36
CA TYR A 15 -5.45 -7.79 -1.20
C TYR A 15 -4.95 -9.17 -1.62
N ARG A 16 -5.00 -10.17 -0.74
CA ARG A 16 -4.64 -11.56 -1.06
C ARG A 16 -5.56 -12.17 -2.10
N ASP A 17 -6.84 -11.86 -2.02
CA ASP A 17 -7.85 -12.31 -2.99
C ASP A 17 -7.72 -11.61 -4.34
N MET A 18 -7.40 -10.33 -4.34
CA MET A 18 -7.25 -9.54 -5.56
C MET A 18 -5.97 -9.87 -6.33
N PHE A 19 -4.85 -10.03 -5.63
CA PHE A 19 -3.52 -10.11 -6.25
C PHE A 19 -2.89 -11.49 -6.08
N ARG A 20 -2.27 -12.00 -7.15
CA ARG A 20 -1.53 -13.26 -7.13
C ARG A 20 -0.03 -13.03 -6.89
N ASN A 21 0.58 -12.15 -7.66
CA ASN A 21 2.03 -11.92 -7.71
C ASN A 21 2.44 -10.59 -7.07
N ASN A 22 1.55 -9.60 -7.09
CA ASN A 22 1.88 -8.27 -6.58
C ASN A 22 2.18 -8.31 -5.07
N PRO A 23 3.33 -7.75 -4.63
CA PRO A 23 3.73 -7.72 -3.21
C PRO A 23 2.73 -7.04 -2.26
N VAL A 24 1.80 -6.21 -2.76
CA VAL A 24 0.76 -5.57 -1.94
C VAL A 24 -0.10 -6.58 -1.16
N ARG A 25 -0.16 -7.83 -1.62
CA ARG A 25 -0.83 -8.92 -0.92
C ARG A 25 -0.17 -9.35 0.40
N ASN A 26 1.07 -8.95 0.60
CA ASN A 26 1.84 -9.30 1.78
C ASN A 26 1.75 -8.18 2.82
N ASP A 27 1.61 -8.56 4.08
CA ASP A 27 1.69 -7.60 5.17
C ASP A 27 3.11 -7.03 5.26
N ILE A 28 3.22 -5.72 5.20
CA ILE A 28 4.51 -5.01 5.30
C ILE A 28 5.22 -5.27 6.64
N ALA A 29 4.45 -5.47 7.71
CA ALA A 29 5.00 -5.82 9.02
C ALA A 29 5.51 -7.26 9.10
N GLY A 30 5.22 -8.08 8.10
CA GLY A 30 5.56 -9.49 8.09
C GLY A 30 4.72 -10.33 9.05
N SER A 31 5.03 -11.61 9.11
CA SER A 31 4.50 -12.55 10.10
C SER A 31 5.57 -12.93 11.13
N ALA A 32 5.17 -13.51 12.25
CA ALA A 32 6.12 -14.01 13.25
C ALA A 32 7.13 -14.99 12.64
N GLU A 33 6.66 -15.83 11.72
CA GLU A 33 7.49 -16.81 11.01
C GLU A 33 8.47 -16.11 10.05
N SER A 34 8.03 -15.11 9.28
CA SER A 34 8.91 -14.39 8.36
C SER A 34 9.94 -13.54 9.09
N ILE A 35 9.56 -12.92 10.21
CA ILE A 35 10.48 -12.14 11.06
C ILE A 35 11.54 -13.05 11.68
N ALA A 36 11.17 -14.24 12.12
CA ALA A 36 12.11 -15.20 12.70
C ALA A 36 13.20 -15.68 11.70
N LEU A 37 12.95 -15.53 10.41
CA LEU A 37 13.93 -15.88 9.35
C LEU A 37 14.89 -14.73 9.02
N ILE A 38 14.68 -13.53 9.57
CA ILE A 38 15.55 -12.39 9.34
C ILE A 38 16.85 -12.59 10.14
N THR A 39 17.94 -12.64 9.42
CA THR A 39 19.29 -12.73 9.98
C THR A 39 20.03 -11.40 9.82
N ASP A 40 21.10 -11.20 10.59
CA ASP A 40 22.01 -10.07 10.43
C ASP A 40 22.57 -9.98 9.00
N LYS A 41 22.98 -11.12 8.44
CA LYS A 41 23.45 -11.19 7.05
C LYS A 41 22.39 -10.70 6.06
N LEU A 42 21.14 -11.15 6.20
CA LEU A 42 20.05 -10.71 5.32
C LEU A 42 19.82 -9.19 5.43
N LEU A 43 19.90 -8.62 6.64
CA LEU A 43 19.78 -7.17 6.84
C LEU A 43 20.89 -6.40 6.13
N TYR A 44 22.14 -6.86 6.23
CA TYR A 44 23.25 -6.25 5.50
C TYR A 44 23.13 -6.43 3.99
N ASP A 45 22.71 -7.58 3.51
CA ASP A 45 22.49 -7.83 2.08
C ASP A 45 21.42 -6.87 1.51
N VAL A 46 20.31 -6.66 2.24
CA VAL A 46 19.25 -5.70 1.87
C VAL A 46 19.77 -4.25 1.94
N TYR A 47 20.51 -3.90 3.00
CA TYR A 47 21.10 -2.59 3.13
C TYR A 47 22.05 -2.29 1.96
N ASP A 48 22.92 -3.21 1.63
CA ASP A 48 23.89 -3.03 0.53
C ASP A 48 23.22 -3.01 -0.85
N ALA A 49 22.06 -3.64 -0.99
CA ALA A 49 21.32 -3.64 -2.25
C ALA A 49 20.55 -2.33 -2.48
N TYR A 50 19.92 -1.78 -1.45
CA TYR A 50 18.94 -0.69 -1.60
C TYR A 50 19.44 0.67 -1.10
N TYR A 51 20.33 0.72 -0.11
CA TYR A 51 20.85 1.96 0.48
C TYR A 51 22.12 2.44 -0.26
N ASP A 52 21.92 2.72 -1.54
CA ASP A 52 22.97 3.27 -2.40
C ASP A 52 22.60 4.71 -2.78
N PRO A 53 23.54 5.67 -2.80
CA PRO A 53 23.28 7.07 -3.15
C PRO A 53 22.59 7.23 -4.51
N SER A 54 22.81 6.33 -5.47
CA SER A 54 22.13 6.35 -6.77
C SER A 54 20.63 6.00 -6.69
N ASN A 55 20.18 5.42 -5.58
CA ASN A 55 18.79 5.04 -5.31
C ASN A 55 18.13 5.92 -4.24
N MET A 56 18.73 7.06 -3.88
CA MET A 56 18.27 7.90 -2.78
C MET A 56 18.15 9.36 -3.19
N TYR A 57 17.26 10.08 -2.50
CA TYR A 57 17.12 11.52 -2.59
C TYR A 57 17.32 12.09 -1.19
N LEU A 58 18.12 13.18 -1.09
CA LEU A 58 18.26 13.96 0.13
C LEU A 58 17.46 15.26 -0.03
N CYS A 59 16.49 15.47 0.85
CA CYS A 59 15.75 16.72 0.96
C CYS A 59 16.07 17.38 2.31
N ILE A 60 16.52 18.63 2.28
CA ILE A 60 16.79 19.43 3.47
C ILE A 60 15.85 20.64 3.44
N ALA A 61 15.11 20.87 4.51
CA ALA A 61 14.24 22.03 4.66
C ALA A 61 14.56 22.76 5.96
N GLY A 62 14.71 24.09 5.91
CA GLY A 62 15.03 24.91 7.06
C GLY A 62 15.76 26.21 6.65
N ASP A 63 16.23 26.93 7.65
CA ASP A 63 17.07 28.11 7.46
C ASP A 63 18.55 27.70 7.51
N PHE A 64 19.16 27.54 6.35
CA PHE A 64 20.57 27.14 6.23
C PHE A 64 21.22 27.74 4.98
N ASP A 65 22.55 27.84 5.01
CA ASP A 65 23.34 28.21 3.86
C ASP A 65 23.50 27.02 2.90
N LEU A 66 23.08 27.19 1.64
CA LEU A 66 23.08 26.12 0.65
C LEU A 66 24.48 25.58 0.35
N GLU A 67 25.50 26.47 0.24
CA GLU A 67 26.85 26.06 -0.12
C GLU A 67 27.46 25.20 1.00
N SER A 68 27.31 25.63 2.25
CA SER A 68 27.73 24.86 3.41
C SER A 68 27.02 23.52 3.53
N ALA A 69 25.72 23.47 3.25
CA ALA A 69 24.96 22.22 3.29
C ALA A 69 25.45 21.22 2.23
N VAL A 70 25.69 21.69 1.00
CA VAL A 70 26.23 20.86 -0.08
C VAL A 70 27.63 20.33 0.28
N GLU A 71 28.52 21.19 0.80
CA GLU A 71 29.88 20.78 1.23
C GLU A 71 29.82 19.67 2.30
N VAL A 72 28.95 19.82 3.28
CA VAL A 72 28.74 18.78 4.31
C VAL A 72 28.22 17.49 3.72
N CYS A 73 27.24 17.58 2.82
CA CYS A 73 26.68 16.41 2.14
C CYS A 73 27.74 15.67 1.32
N GLU A 74 28.52 16.38 0.51
CA GLU A 74 29.59 15.80 -0.30
C GLU A 74 30.67 15.11 0.54
N ARG A 75 31.01 15.71 1.69
CA ARG A 75 31.97 15.12 2.62
C ARG A 75 31.43 13.88 3.34
N CYS A 76 30.15 13.87 3.69
CA CYS A 76 29.53 12.80 4.48
C CYS A 76 28.95 11.66 3.63
N LEU A 77 28.50 11.97 2.42
CA LEU A 77 28.03 10.96 1.48
C LEU A 77 29.25 10.25 0.90
N LEU A 78 29.59 9.14 1.52
CA LEU A 78 30.66 8.27 1.06
C LEU A 78 30.46 7.92 -0.41
N THR A 79 31.54 7.98 -1.17
CA THR A 79 31.65 7.53 -2.55
C THR A 79 31.40 6.02 -2.66
N ARG A 80 30.14 5.61 -2.56
CA ARG A 80 29.73 4.30 -3.04
C ARG A 80 29.61 4.41 -4.56
N THR A 81 30.26 3.51 -5.29
CA THR A 81 30.06 3.37 -6.73
C THR A 81 28.62 3.00 -6.95
N GLY A 82 27.82 3.90 -7.54
CA GLY A 82 26.40 3.72 -7.74
C GLY A 82 26.07 2.37 -8.35
N LYS A 83 25.24 1.60 -7.67
CA LYS A 83 24.67 0.37 -8.18
C LYS A 83 23.40 0.75 -8.92
N ASN A 84 23.24 0.28 -10.16
CA ASN A 84 21.99 0.45 -10.86
C ASN A 84 20.95 -0.48 -10.23
N VAL A 85 20.14 0.05 -9.32
CA VAL A 85 19.08 -0.71 -8.65
C VAL A 85 17.91 -0.84 -9.62
N VAL A 86 17.64 -2.06 -10.06
CA VAL A 86 16.50 -2.37 -10.95
C VAL A 86 15.44 -3.11 -10.16
N SER A 87 14.26 -2.52 -10.04
CA SER A 87 13.10 -3.20 -9.46
C SER A 87 12.46 -4.10 -10.52
N ILE A 88 12.41 -5.38 -10.23
CA ILE A 88 11.76 -6.38 -11.10
C ILE A 88 10.46 -6.80 -10.40
N PHE A 89 9.34 -6.52 -11.06
CA PHE A 89 8.04 -6.98 -10.61
C PHE A 89 7.54 -8.10 -11.53
N GLU A 90 7.06 -9.17 -10.94
CA GLU A 90 6.35 -10.19 -11.70
C GLU A 90 5.07 -9.59 -12.31
N GLN A 91 4.76 -10.03 -13.54
CA GLN A 91 3.54 -9.58 -14.19
C GLN A 91 2.32 -10.11 -13.44
N GLU A 92 1.47 -9.19 -13.01
CA GLU A 92 0.24 -9.51 -12.31
C GLU A 92 -0.86 -9.87 -13.32
N PRO A 93 -1.53 -11.03 -13.19
CA PRO A 93 -2.68 -11.38 -14.03
C PRO A 93 -3.82 -10.36 -13.88
N PRO A 94 -4.58 -10.05 -14.95
CA PRO A 94 -5.70 -9.12 -14.89
C PRO A 94 -6.87 -9.64 -14.04
N GLU A 95 -7.01 -10.95 -13.91
CA GLU A 95 -8.07 -11.58 -13.12
C GLU A 95 -7.76 -11.51 -11.62
N VAL A 96 -8.82 -11.47 -10.81
CA VAL A 96 -8.68 -11.63 -9.37
C VAL A 96 -8.27 -13.07 -9.05
N PHE A 97 -7.45 -13.23 -8.02
CA PHE A 97 -6.95 -14.55 -7.61
C PHE A 97 -8.06 -15.40 -6.98
N THR A 98 -8.83 -14.80 -6.09
CA THR A 98 -9.98 -15.42 -5.44
C THR A 98 -11.15 -14.45 -5.49
N ARG A 99 -12.35 -14.93 -5.83
CA ARG A 99 -13.53 -14.05 -5.97
C ARG A 99 -14.22 -13.75 -4.65
N ARG A 100 -14.05 -14.61 -3.66
CA ARG A 100 -14.71 -14.49 -2.36
C ARG A 100 -13.98 -15.32 -1.34
N SER A 101 -13.69 -14.73 -0.21
CA SER A 101 -13.21 -15.38 1.00
C SER A 101 -14.08 -15.01 2.20
N GLU A 102 -14.07 -15.84 3.22
CA GLU A 102 -14.79 -15.61 4.46
C GLU A 102 -13.90 -16.01 5.63
N MET A 103 -13.86 -15.17 6.64
CA MET A 103 -13.13 -15.42 7.87
C MET A 103 -14.06 -15.28 9.06
N LYS A 104 -14.01 -16.25 9.96
CA LYS A 104 -14.79 -16.19 11.21
C LYS A 104 -13.93 -15.57 12.32
N MET A 105 -14.48 -14.55 12.94
CA MET A 105 -13.88 -13.91 14.12
C MET A 105 -14.95 -13.65 15.19
N PRO A 106 -14.60 -13.62 16.48
CA PRO A 106 -15.54 -13.29 17.55
C PRO A 106 -15.82 -11.77 17.53
N LEU A 107 -16.69 -11.33 16.63
CA LEU A 107 -17.06 -9.93 16.43
C LEU A 107 -18.54 -9.72 16.69
N GLY A 108 -18.88 -8.53 17.21
CA GLY A 108 -20.27 -8.11 17.39
C GLY A 108 -20.97 -7.75 16.07
N LYS A 109 -20.21 -7.43 15.01
CA LYS A 109 -20.73 -7.05 13.68
C LYS A 109 -19.85 -7.63 12.58
N THR A 110 -20.47 -7.96 11.44
CA THR A 110 -19.76 -8.40 10.24
C THR A 110 -19.02 -7.23 9.60
N ASN A 111 -17.74 -7.41 9.29
CA ASN A 111 -16.96 -6.52 8.45
C ASN A 111 -16.94 -7.06 7.02
N PHE A 112 -17.07 -6.17 6.07
CA PHE A 112 -17.13 -6.50 4.64
C PHE A 112 -16.24 -5.53 3.86
N ALA A 113 -15.51 -6.06 2.88
CA ALA A 113 -14.78 -5.27 1.91
C ALA A 113 -14.99 -5.85 0.51
N MET A 114 -15.04 -4.97 -0.50
CA MET A 114 -15.15 -5.34 -1.89
C MET A 114 -14.17 -4.52 -2.72
N GLY A 115 -13.43 -5.17 -3.60
CA GLY A 115 -12.44 -4.52 -4.47
C GLY A 115 -12.65 -4.89 -5.93
N PHE A 116 -12.30 -3.96 -6.81
CA PHE A 116 -12.29 -4.14 -8.26
C PHE A 116 -10.86 -4.00 -8.77
N LYS A 117 -10.38 -5.03 -9.45
CA LYS A 117 -9.05 -5.04 -10.02
C LYS A 117 -9.07 -4.41 -11.41
N GLN A 118 -8.13 -3.52 -11.67
CA GLN A 118 -7.98 -2.86 -12.94
C GLN A 118 -6.58 -3.07 -13.51
N PRO A 119 -6.39 -2.94 -14.82
CA PRO A 119 -5.05 -2.93 -15.43
C PRO A 119 -4.18 -1.83 -14.85
N ALA A 120 -2.90 -2.09 -14.72
CA ALA A 120 -1.94 -1.07 -14.31
C ALA A 120 -1.85 0.03 -15.37
N LEU A 121 -2.04 1.27 -14.94
CA LEU A 121 -1.90 2.47 -15.75
C LEU A 121 -0.70 3.28 -15.25
N SER A 122 -0.17 4.15 -16.07
CA SER A 122 0.94 5.03 -15.73
C SER A 122 0.74 6.44 -16.24
N GLY A 123 1.47 7.40 -15.65
CA GLY A 123 1.47 8.79 -16.06
C GLY A 123 0.08 9.42 -16.01
N ARG A 124 -0.26 10.21 -17.02
CA ARG A 124 -1.51 10.96 -17.08
C ARG A 124 -2.75 10.07 -17.04
N ALA A 125 -2.73 8.92 -17.72
CA ALA A 125 -3.85 7.99 -17.74
C ALA A 125 -4.19 7.47 -16.33
N MET A 126 -3.18 7.22 -15.50
CA MET A 126 -3.38 6.84 -14.10
C MET A 126 -4.07 7.95 -13.29
N THR A 127 -3.66 9.20 -13.49
CA THR A 127 -4.25 10.34 -12.78
C THR A 127 -5.71 10.58 -13.20
N GLU A 128 -5.99 10.51 -14.50
CA GLU A 128 -7.36 10.67 -15.03
C GLU A 128 -8.27 9.56 -14.50
N GLU A 129 -7.82 8.32 -14.54
CA GLU A 129 -8.58 7.18 -14.02
C GLU A 129 -8.82 7.27 -12.51
N TYR A 130 -7.83 7.73 -11.74
CA TYR A 130 -8.01 7.98 -10.30
C TYR A 130 -9.11 9.00 -10.04
N ILE A 131 -9.12 10.12 -10.77
CA ILE A 131 -10.15 11.15 -10.65
C ILE A 131 -11.53 10.58 -11.01
N TYR A 132 -11.64 9.85 -12.12
CA TYR A 132 -12.91 9.25 -12.54
C TYR A 132 -13.44 8.26 -11.51
N ARG A 133 -12.60 7.42 -10.95
CA ARG A 133 -13.00 6.45 -9.92
C ARG A 133 -13.48 7.15 -8.65
N THR A 134 -12.75 8.14 -8.19
CA THR A 134 -13.13 8.90 -7.00
C THR A 134 -14.49 9.57 -7.21
N LEU A 135 -14.68 10.26 -8.34
CA LEU A 135 -15.97 10.88 -8.67
C LEU A 135 -17.10 9.86 -8.81
N MET A 136 -16.85 8.72 -9.45
CA MET A 136 -17.84 7.65 -9.60
C MET A 136 -18.21 7.05 -8.25
N SER A 137 -17.23 6.80 -7.38
CA SER A 137 -17.45 6.30 -6.04
C SER A 137 -18.29 7.29 -5.21
N ASP A 138 -17.89 8.55 -5.17
CA ASP A 138 -18.59 9.59 -4.41
C ASP A 138 -20.03 9.81 -4.89
N THR A 139 -20.25 9.78 -6.21
CA THR A 139 -21.58 9.99 -6.79
C THR A 139 -22.49 8.77 -6.73
N SER A 140 -21.93 7.56 -6.59
CA SER A 140 -22.70 6.31 -6.57
C SER A 140 -23.02 5.84 -5.15
N VAL A 141 -22.02 5.85 -4.26
CA VAL A 141 -22.12 5.26 -2.92
C VAL A 141 -21.67 6.21 -1.81
N GLY A 142 -21.20 7.41 -2.15
CA GLY A 142 -20.73 8.41 -1.18
C GLY A 142 -21.82 8.90 -0.24
N ALA A 143 -21.43 9.53 0.85
CA ALA A 143 -22.30 9.94 1.96
C ALA A 143 -23.49 10.87 1.57
N ALA A 144 -23.38 11.59 0.45
CA ALA A 144 -24.42 12.45 -0.08
C ALA A 144 -25.51 11.72 -0.87
N THR A 145 -25.32 10.42 -1.18
CA THR A 145 -26.19 9.65 -2.06
C THR A 145 -27.40 9.06 -1.34
N ASP A 146 -28.48 8.80 -2.09
CA ASP A 146 -29.64 8.07 -1.57
C ASP A 146 -29.28 6.64 -1.19
N PHE A 147 -28.34 6.02 -1.91
CA PHE A 147 -27.81 4.71 -1.56
C PHE A 147 -27.25 4.68 -0.14
N TYR A 148 -26.33 5.60 0.19
CA TYR A 148 -25.73 5.67 1.51
C TYR A 148 -26.79 5.87 2.60
N ARG A 149 -27.72 6.83 2.40
CA ARG A 149 -28.80 7.10 3.36
C ARG A 149 -29.67 5.88 3.60
N ASN A 150 -30.11 5.22 2.53
CA ASN A 150 -30.94 4.01 2.63
C ASN A 150 -30.22 2.86 3.35
N MET A 151 -28.91 2.66 3.09
CA MET A 151 -28.13 1.61 3.75
C MET A 151 -27.91 1.91 5.24
N ARG A 152 -27.67 3.17 5.57
CA ARG A 152 -27.55 3.63 6.95
C ARG A 152 -28.85 3.50 7.74
N ASP A 153 -29.98 3.92 7.15
CA ASP A 153 -31.30 3.83 7.77
C ASP A 153 -31.72 2.37 8.05
N LYS A 154 -31.31 1.45 7.20
CA LYS A 154 -31.47 0.01 7.39
C LYS A 154 -30.46 -0.61 8.36
N GLY A 155 -29.52 0.17 8.88
CA GLY A 155 -28.45 -0.32 9.77
C GLY A 155 -27.44 -1.27 9.11
N LEU A 156 -27.36 -1.29 7.77
CA LEU A 156 -26.46 -2.15 7.02
C LEU A 156 -25.03 -1.57 6.94
N ILE A 157 -24.91 -0.25 7.00
CA ILE A 157 -23.63 0.46 7.08
C ILE A 157 -23.63 1.41 8.27
N ASN A 158 -22.45 1.82 8.68
CA ASN A 158 -22.24 2.78 9.77
C ASN A 158 -21.26 3.89 9.35
N GLU A 159 -20.77 4.67 10.28
CA GLU A 159 -19.86 5.80 10.06
C GLU A 159 -18.48 5.40 9.54
N THR A 160 -18.14 4.10 9.63
CA THR A 160 -16.86 3.57 9.12
C THR A 160 -16.95 3.07 7.67
N PHE A 161 -18.10 3.27 7.00
CA PHE A 161 -18.23 2.94 5.60
C PHE A 161 -17.41 3.92 4.76
N GLU A 162 -16.47 3.42 3.99
CA GLU A 162 -15.61 4.18 3.09
C GLU A 162 -15.65 3.57 1.68
N SER A 163 -15.53 4.43 0.67
CA SER A 163 -15.42 4.06 -0.73
C SER A 163 -14.32 4.91 -1.39
N SER A 164 -13.39 4.31 -2.10
CA SER A 164 -12.24 4.99 -2.73
C SER A 164 -11.85 4.35 -4.07
#